data_babb0ab761c3f27522b049f1582b208e
#
_entry.id   babb0ab761c3f27522b049f1582b208e
#
_cell.length_a   1.000
_cell.length_b   1.000
_cell.length_c   1.000
_cell.angle_alpha   90.00
_cell.angle_beta   90.00
_cell.angle_gamma   90.00
#
_symmetry.space_group_name_H-M   'P 1'
#
loop_
_entity.id
_entity.type
_entity.pdbx_description
1 polymer ?
#
loop_
_entity_poly.entity_id
_entity_poly.type
_entity_poly.pdbx_seq_one_letter_code
_entity_poly.pdbx_strand_id
1 'polypeptide(L)'
;MTSDLKIPERIMSVDALRGFDMLMIIYAGRLFRGLNMGADTAFTQSLAEQFTHPEWFGFHYWDIIMPLFLFVVGAVIPFSLTKRLDRDPSLPRLYRHLIRRFIILFILGWIVQGRLLNLDINEFHVFSNTLQAIAVGYIAASIAYLHLSKNGRYVLFAACLVVYAVLLAVPHVPGVGKSVLLPDQNFAIYVDRLIMGRFEDGTQYTWILSGLGFTATVLSGLFAGELIQSEMKREKVALHLLLYGLAGIVLGLVWGIWHPIVKKLWSSSFVLFSSGICYVLLALFYWLIDVKGYRKWAFFLKVIGMNAIFAYVVSNTIDLPAISENLLFGLEQYVGNYYYMVTATGGFIILYLVLWYFYRNRTFIKV
;
A
#
# COMPACT_ATOMS: atom_id res chain seq x y z
N MET A 1 43.33 -6.96 -2.71
CA MET A 1 42.46 -5.77 -2.61
C MET A 1 41.04 -6.29 -2.43
N THR A 2 40.63 -6.49 -1.18
CA THR A 2 39.27 -6.89 -0.81
C THR A 2 38.43 -5.62 -0.90
N SER A 3 37.55 -5.55 -1.91
CA SER A 3 36.52 -4.51 -1.97
C SER A 3 35.61 -4.72 -0.76
N ASP A 4 35.66 -3.82 0.19
CA ASP A 4 34.65 -3.67 1.25
C ASP A 4 33.29 -3.46 0.58
N LEU A 5 32.57 -4.54 0.31
CA LEU A 5 31.16 -4.52 -0.06
C LEU A 5 30.41 -3.95 1.14
N LYS A 6 30.23 -2.63 1.15
CA LYS A 6 29.37 -1.94 2.11
C LYS A 6 27.99 -2.60 2.03
N ILE A 7 27.65 -3.39 3.05
CA ILE A 7 26.27 -3.86 3.25
C ILE A 7 25.39 -2.61 3.17
N PRO A 8 24.42 -2.56 2.24
CA PRO A 8 23.60 -1.37 2.09
C PRO A 8 22.95 -1.03 3.45
N GLU A 9 23.27 0.13 3.98
CA GLU A 9 22.61 0.64 5.18
C GLU A 9 21.11 0.68 4.95
N ARG A 10 20.36 0.28 5.96
CA ARG A 10 18.89 0.35 5.93
C ARG A 10 18.45 1.79 5.68
N ILE A 11 17.71 2.05 4.61
CA ILE A 11 17.35 3.39 4.17
C ILE A 11 16.22 3.92 5.05
N MET A 12 16.54 4.93 5.84
CA MET A 12 15.62 5.45 6.86
C MET A 12 14.39 6.12 6.24
N SER A 13 14.50 6.75 5.08
CA SER A 13 13.36 7.35 4.38
C SER A 13 12.29 6.34 3.98
N VAL A 14 12.70 5.14 3.53
CA VAL A 14 11.77 4.07 3.15
C VAL A 14 11.04 3.51 4.38
N ASP A 15 11.75 3.31 5.50
CA ASP A 15 11.13 2.86 6.75
C ASP A 15 10.19 3.94 7.32
N ALA A 16 10.57 5.22 7.24
CA ALA A 16 9.73 6.34 7.66
C ALA A 16 8.49 6.52 6.78
N LEU A 17 8.64 6.38 5.45
CA LEU A 17 7.52 6.45 4.52
C LEU A 17 6.51 5.32 4.75
N ARG A 18 6.99 4.10 5.04
CA ARG A 18 6.13 2.99 5.45
C ARG A 18 5.40 3.28 6.75
N GLY A 19 6.07 3.92 7.70
CA GLY A 19 5.45 4.35 8.96
C GLY A 19 4.44 5.47 8.77
N PHE A 20 4.68 6.38 7.86
CA PHE A 20 3.73 7.41 7.47
C PHE A 20 2.46 6.78 6.87
N ASP A 21 2.61 5.85 5.93
CA ASP A 21 1.50 5.11 5.34
C ASP A 21 0.67 4.39 6.40
N MET A 22 1.34 3.68 7.34
CA MET A 22 0.66 3.04 8.46
C MET A 22 -0.04 4.03 9.39
N LEU A 23 0.56 5.18 9.70
CA LEU A 23 -0.07 6.24 10.49
C LEU A 23 -1.37 6.71 9.83
N MET A 24 -1.36 6.87 8.51
CA MET A 24 -2.56 7.23 7.76
C MET A 24 -3.63 6.15 7.93
N ILE A 25 -3.31 4.87 7.72
CA ILE A 25 -4.26 3.74 7.81
C ILE A 25 -4.89 3.63 9.21
N ILE A 26 -4.04 3.62 10.25
CA ILE A 26 -4.49 3.24 11.59
C ILE A 26 -5.10 4.40 12.39
N TYR A 27 -4.80 5.65 12.01
CA TYR A 27 -5.18 6.79 12.84
C TYR A 27 -5.78 7.98 12.08
N ALA A 28 -5.16 8.44 10.98
CA ALA A 28 -5.51 9.73 10.37
C ALA A 28 -6.99 9.83 9.95
N GLY A 29 -7.56 8.78 9.36
CA GLY A 29 -8.96 8.79 8.97
C GLY A 29 -9.91 8.98 10.16
N ARG A 30 -9.62 8.32 11.30
CA ARG A 30 -10.40 8.48 12.53
C ARG A 30 -10.21 9.85 13.16
N LEU A 31 -8.97 10.37 13.12
CA LEU A 31 -8.64 11.71 13.61
C LEU A 31 -9.46 12.80 12.91
N PHE A 32 -9.41 12.81 11.57
CA PHE A 32 -10.08 13.85 10.78
C PHE A 32 -11.60 13.72 10.81
N ARG A 33 -12.12 12.49 10.87
CA ARG A 33 -13.55 12.27 11.10
C ARG A 33 -13.98 12.83 12.48
N GLY A 34 -13.23 12.53 13.52
CA GLY A 34 -13.52 13.03 14.87
C GLY A 34 -13.37 14.55 14.99
N LEU A 35 -12.41 15.14 14.29
CA LEU A 35 -12.26 16.59 14.18
C LEU A 35 -13.49 17.23 13.53
N ASN A 36 -14.01 16.61 12.47
CA ASN A 36 -15.21 17.08 11.80
C ASN A 36 -16.45 16.96 12.69
N MET A 37 -16.59 15.85 13.45
CA MET A 37 -17.68 15.68 14.41
C MET A 37 -17.68 16.75 15.52
N GLY A 38 -16.47 17.22 15.89
CA GLY A 38 -16.31 18.23 16.94
C GLY A 38 -16.49 19.67 16.44
N ALA A 39 -15.88 20.01 15.32
CA ALA A 39 -15.81 21.39 14.84
C ALA A 39 -16.93 21.76 13.83
N ASP A 40 -17.41 20.78 13.06
CA ASP A 40 -18.51 20.89 12.07
C ASP A 40 -18.43 22.13 11.17
N THR A 41 -17.25 22.37 10.60
CA THR A 41 -17.00 23.49 9.68
C THR A 41 -16.84 22.99 8.25
N ALA A 42 -17.06 23.84 7.24
CA ALA A 42 -16.83 23.50 5.83
C ALA A 42 -15.39 23.00 5.58
N PHE A 43 -14.40 23.56 6.30
CA PHE A 43 -13.01 23.10 6.22
C PHE A 43 -12.84 21.68 6.76
N THR A 44 -13.36 21.38 7.94
CA THR A 44 -13.24 20.03 8.55
C THR A 44 -14.05 18.99 7.78
N GLN A 45 -15.18 19.37 7.19
CA GLN A 45 -15.97 18.52 6.29
C GLN A 45 -15.16 18.17 5.05
N SER A 46 -14.61 19.16 4.30
CA SER A 46 -13.75 18.92 3.15
C SER A 46 -12.51 18.09 3.50
N LEU A 47 -11.92 18.31 4.66
CA LEU A 47 -10.78 17.53 5.12
C LEU A 47 -11.16 16.08 5.40
N ALA A 48 -12.27 15.83 6.09
CA ALA A 48 -12.78 14.49 6.40
C ALA A 48 -13.16 13.74 5.11
N GLU A 49 -13.71 14.43 4.10
CA GLU A 49 -14.04 13.87 2.79
C GLU A 49 -12.80 13.31 2.09
N GLN A 50 -11.64 13.98 2.18
CA GLN A 50 -10.38 13.46 1.62
C GLN A 50 -9.92 12.15 2.26
N PHE A 51 -10.45 11.78 3.43
CA PHE A 51 -10.20 10.49 4.10
C PHE A 51 -11.33 9.47 3.89
N THR A 52 -12.14 9.67 2.86
CA THR A 52 -13.11 8.70 2.33
C THR A 52 -12.72 8.31 0.91
N HIS A 53 -13.40 7.30 0.36
CA HIS A 53 -13.24 6.95 -1.06
C HIS A 53 -14.33 7.65 -1.87
N PRO A 54 -14.02 8.14 -3.10
CA PRO A 54 -15.06 8.53 -4.04
C PRO A 54 -15.95 7.32 -4.37
N GLU A 55 -17.19 7.55 -4.71
CA GLU A 55 -18.13 6.47 -5.03
C GLU A 55 -17.58 5.57 -6.14
N TRP A 56 -17.08 6.18 -7.24
CA TRP A 56 -16.52 5.43 -8.37
C TRP A 56 -15.38 6.17 -9.07
N PHE A 57 -15.68 7.26 -9.78
CA PHE A 57 -14.67 8.05 -10.49
C PHE A 57 -14.03 9.09 -9.58
N GLY A 58 -12.76 9.36 -9.82
CA GLY A 58 -12.03 10.37 -9.10
C GLY A 58 -10.96 9.82 -8.17
N PHE A 59 -10.46 10.72 -7.32
CA PHE A 59 -9.35 10.41 -6.43
C PHE A 59 -9.42 11.30 -5.20
N HIS A 60 -9.47 10.70 -4.02
CA HIS A 60 -9.27 11.37 -2.74
C HIS A 60 -7.90 11.02 -2.16
N TYR A 61 -7.43 11.82 -1.22
CA TYR A 61 -6.15 11.54 -0.56
C TYR A 61 -6.07 10.11 0.01
N TRP A 62 -7.18 9.58 0.53
CA TRP A 62 -7.27 8.23 1.06
C TRP A 62 -6.95 7.13 0.06
N ASP A 63 -7.08 7.42 -1.24
CA ASP A 63 -6.84 6.44 -2.30
C ASP A 63 -5.35 6.17 -2.55
N ILE A 64 -4.44 7.03 -2.03
CA ILE A 64 -2.99 6.79 -2.17
C ILE A 64 -2.47 5.72 -1.22
N ILE A 65 -3.17 5.44 -0.13
CA ILE A 65 -2.69 4.60 0.96
C ILE A 65 -2.32 3.18 0.49
N MET A 66 -3.25 2.49 -0.15
CA MET A 66 -2.99 1.13 -0.63
C MET A 66 -1.90 1.08 -1.73
N PRO A 67 -1.90 1.97 -2.76
CA PRO A 67 -0.78 2.09 -3.71
C PRO A 67 0.56 2.36 -3.03
N LEU A 68 0.62 3.23 -2.03
CA LEU A 68 1.84 3.57 -1.32
C LEU A 68 2.42 2.35 -0.59
N PHE A 69 1.54 1.52 0.00
CA PHE A 69 1.99 0.28 0.65
C PHE A 69 2.62 -0.69 -0.37
N LEU A 70 1.94 -0.92 -1.52
CA LEU A 70 2.47 -1.76 -2.60
C LEU A 70 3.79 -1.20 -3.15
N PHE A 71 3.85 0.10 -3.39
CA PHE A 71 5.03 0.80 -3.88
C PHE A 71 6.23 0.64 -2.93
N VAL A 72 6.03 0.88 -1.63
CA VAL A 72 7.10 0.76 -0.62
C VAL A 72 7.58 -0.69 -0.49
N VAL A 73 6.68 -1.68 -0.60
CA VAL A 73 7.07 -3.10 -0.67
C VAL A 73 7.97 -3.34 -1.88
N GLY A 74 7.60 -2.79 -3.05
CA GLY A 74 8.42 -2.86 -4.25
C GLY A 74 9.80 -2.22 -4.06
N ALA A 75 9.86 -1.03 -3.48
CA ALA A 75 11.09 -0.29 -3.24
C ALA A 75 12.11 -1.04 -2.36
N VAL A 76 11.66 -1.97 -1.53
CA VAL A 76 12.53 -2.79 -0.67
C VAL A 76 13.02 -4.07 -1.37
N ILE A 77 12.39 -4.51 -2.45
CA ILE A 77 12.76 -5.77 -3.15
C ILE A 77 14.25 -5.82 -3.50
N PRO A 78 14.84 -4.81 -4.19
CA PRO A 78 16.26 -4.86 -4.55
C PRO A 78 17.18 -5.04 -3.34
N PHE A 79 16.91 -4.35 -2.23
CA PHE A 79 17.72 -4.43 -1.01
C PHE A 79 17.57 -5.79 -0.31
N SER A 80 16.36 -6.33 -0.27
CA SER A 80 16.09 -7.56 0.46
C SER A 80 16.57 -8.80 -0.28
N LEU A 81 16.35 -8.87 -1.59
CA LEU A 81 16.74 -10.03 -2.39
C LEU A 81 18.24 -10.07 -2.64
N THR A 82 18.89 -8.95 -2.98
CA THR A 82 20.35 -8.90 -3.12
C THR A 82 21.03 -9.36 -1.83
N LYS A 83 20.65 -8.80 -0.68
CA LYS A 83 21.23 -9.20 0.63
C LYS A 83 21.03 -10.68 0.94
N ARG A 84 19.95 -11.30 0.47
CA ARG A 84 19.71 -12.74 0.67
C ARG A 84 20.57 -13.58 -0.25
N LEU A 85 20.68 -13.21 -1.52
CA LEU A 85 21.52 -13.89 -2.50
C LEU A 85 23.00 -13.81 -2.13
N ASP A 86 23.46 -12.68 -1.57
CA ASP A 86 24.82 -12.51 -1.09
C ASP A 86 25.14 -13.45 0.10
N ARG A 87 24.14 -13.76 0.94
CA ARG A 87 24.28 -14.66 2.08
C ARG A 87 24.14 -16.14 1.70
N ASP A 88 23.21 -16.43 0.82
CA ASP A 88 22.86 -17.77 0.37
C ASP A 88 22.36 -17.72 -1.08
N PRO A 89 23.21 -18.09 -2.05
CA PRO A 89 22.87 -18.04 -3.47
C PRO A 89 21.87 -19.13 -3.91
N SER A 90 21.32 -19.90 -2.97
CA SER A 90 20.38 -20.99 -3.26
C SER A 90 19.00 -20.46 -3.70
N LEU A 91 18.71 -20.47 -5.00
CA LEU A 91 17.41 -20.13 -5.57
C LEU A 91 16.24 -20.92 -4.95
N PRO A 92 16.32 -22.26 -4.72
CA PRO A 92 15.23 -23.00 -4.09
C PRO A 92 14.87 -22.48 -2.69
N ARG A 93 15.87 -22.07 -1.87
CA ARG A 93 15.62 -21.49 -0.55
C ARG A 93 14.99 -20.12 -0.66
N LEU A 94 15.39 -19.33 -1.66
CA LEU A 94 14.79 -18.03 -1.94
C LEU A 94 13.31 -18.17 -2.36
N TYR A 95 13.00 -19.08 -3.28
CA TYR A 95 11.61 -19.35 -3.67
C TYR A 95 10.74 -19.83 -2.52
N ARG A 96 11.26 -20.73 -1.67
CA ARG A 96 10.55 -21.15 -0.45
C ARG A 96 10.20 -19.95 0.43
N HIS A 97 11.12 -18.99 0.56
CA HIS A 97 10.84 -17.76 1.32
C HIS A 97 9.76 -16.90 0.66
N LEU A 98 9.82 -16.71 -0.67
CA LEU A 98 8.81 -15.93 -1.41
C LEU A 98 7.42 -16.56 -1.28
N ILE A 99 7.32 -17.88 -1.47
CA ILE A 99 6.06 -18.62 -1.34
C ILE A 99 5.54 -18.56 0.10
N ARG A 100 6.42 -18.80 1.09
CA ARG A 100 6.04 -18.68 2.50
C ARG A 100 5.46 -17.29 2.81
N ARG A 101 6.12 -16.24 2.34
CA ARG A 101 5.66 -14.85 2.54
C ARG A 101 4.31 -14.62 1.86
N PHE A 102 4.13 -15.11 0.63
CA PHE A 102 2.87 -15.05 -0.09
C PHE A 102 1.74 -15.71 0.73
N ILE A 103 1.93 -16.95 1.18
CA ILE A 103 0.94 -17.69 1.96
C ILE A 103 0.59 -16.96 3.27
N ILE A 104 1.59 -16.48 4.00
CA ILE A 104 1.36 -15.77 5.27
C ILE A 104 0.55 -14.48 5.02
N LEU A 105 0.87 -13.71 3.99
CA LEU A 105 0.13 -12.50 3.66
C LEU A 105 -1.31 -12.79 3.25
N PHE A 106 -1.56 -13.88 2.51
CA PHE A 106 -2.91 -14.32 2.17
C PHE A 106 -3.71 -14.72 3.41
N ILE A 107 -3.13 -15.50 4.31
CA ILE A 107 -3.79 -15.90 5.57
C ILE A 107 -4.09 -14.68 6.44
N LEU A 108 -3.13 -13.76 6.57
CA LEU A 108 -3.37 -12.51 7.31
C LEU A 108 -4.48 -11.66 6.67
N GLY A 109 -4.57 -11.64 5.33
CA GLY A 109 -5.66 -10.99 4.62
C GLY A 109 -7.02 -11.63 4.93
N TRP A 110 -7.10 -12.96 4.96
CA TRP A 110 -8.31 -13.69 5.37
C TRP A 110 -8.74 -13.36 6.80
N ILE A 111 -7.77 -13.21 7.73
CA ILE A 111 -8.06 -12.83 9.12
C ILE A 111 -8.60 -11.40 9.19
N VAL A 112 -8.00 -10.46 8.44
CA VAL A 112 -8.31 -9.03 8.56
C VAL A 112 -9.65 -8.64 7.91
N GLN A 113 -9.91 -9.10 6.69
CA GLN A 113 -11.12 -8.74 5.94
C GLN A 113 -11.83 -9.93 5.28
N GLY A 114 -11.15 -11.07 5.12
CA GLY A 114 -11.75 -12.28 4.54
C GLY A 114 -12.68 -13.03 5.47
N ARG A 115 -12.95 -12.51 6.66
CA ARG A 115 -13.86 -13.07 7.68
C ARG A 115 -13.54 -14.52 8.08
N LEU A 116 -12.27 -14.93 7.98
CA LEU A 116 -11.84 -16.27 8.35
C LEU A 116 -12.21 -16.61 9.81
N LEU A 117 -12.12 -15.66 10.72
CA LEU A 117 -12.38 -15.86 12.15
C LEU A 117 -13.88 -15.97 12.50
N ASN A 118 -14.79 -15.66 11.56
CA ASN A 118 -16.22 -15.89 11.76
C ASN A 118 -16.58 -17.38 11.72
N LEU A 119 -15.66 -18.22 11.18
CA LEU A 119 -15.84 -19.68 11.04
C LEU A 119 -17.11 -20.06 10.26
N ASP A 120 -17.62 -19.16 9.44
CA ASP A 120 -18.76 -19.38 8.52
C ASP A 120 -18.25 -19.31 7.06
N ILE A 121 -18.39 -20.43 6.36
CA ILE A 121 -17.97 -20.55 4.96
C ILE A 121 -18.80 -19.67 4.02
N ASN A 122 -19.99 -19.26 4.40
CA ASN A 122 -20.84 -18.40 3.57
C ASN A 122 -20.45 -16.93 3.66
N GLU A 123 -19.75 -16.55 4.71
CA GLU A 123 -19.22 -15.19 4.90
C GLU A 123 -17.75 -15.06 4.47
N PHE A 124 -17.10 -16.17 4.12
CA PHE A 124 -15.68 -16.18 3.81
C PHE A 124 -15.40 -15.59 2.42
N HIS A 125 -14.43 -14.64 2.36
CA HIS A 125 -13.97 -14.03 1.11
C HIS A 125 -12.54 -14.46 0.78
N VAL A 126 -12.35 -14.99 -0.45
CA VAL A 126 -11.07 -15.54 -0.88
C VAL A 126 -10.05 -14.45 -1.19
N PHE A 127 -10.48 -13.36 -1.83
CA PHE A 127 -9.60 -12.24 -2.17
C PHE A 127 -10.36 -10.93 -1.93
N SER A 128 -9.98 -10.19 -0.89
CA SER A 128 -10.71 -9.00 -0.43
C SER A 128 -9.83 -7.97 0.28
N ASN A 129 -8.48 -8.13 0.23
CA ASN A 129 -7.63 -7.39 1.15
C ASN A 129 -6.33 -6.86 0.53
N THR A 130 -5.88 -5.72 1.05
CA THR A 130 -4.59 -5.09 0.70
C THR A 130 -3.39 -6.02 0.88
N LEU A 131 -3.35 -6.88 1.93
CA LEU A 131 -2.23 -7.81 2.15
C LEU A 131 -2.14 -8.86 1.05
N GLN A 132 -3.27 -9.30 0.52
CA GLN A 132 -3.34 -10.24 -0.59
C GLN A 132 -2.90 -9.58 -1.90
N ALA A 133 -3.32 -8.33 -2.16
CA ALA A 133 -2.83 -7.55 -3.30
C ALA A 133 -1.32 -7.34 -3.23
N ILE A 134 -0.77 -7.05 -2.04
CA ILE A 134 0.68 -6.99 -1.80
C ILE A 134 1.34 -8.33 -2.11
N ALA A 135 0.76 -9.44 -1.68
CA ALA A 135 1.32 -10.78 -1.92
C ALA A 135 1.45 -11.08 -3.41
N VAL A 136 0.39 -10.79 -4.19
CA VAL A 136 0.37 -10.97 -5.66
C VAL A 136 1.43 -10.08 -6.32
N GLY A 137 1.41 -8.78 -6.06
CA GLY A 137 2.37 -7.85 -6.65
C GLY A 137 3.81 -8.15 -6.25
N TYR A 138 4.04 -8.50 -4.97
CA TYR A 138 5.37 -8.82 -4.45
C TYR A 138 5.97 -10.07 -5.10
N ILE A 139 5.21 -11.18 -5.22
CA ILE A 139 5.75 -12.41 -5.81
C ILE A 139 6.06 -12.21 -7.30
N ALA A 140 5.16 -11.55 -8.04
CA ALA A 140 5.36 -11.26 -9.45
C ALA A 140 6.57 -10.33 -9.70
N ALA A 141 6.69 -9.24 -8.96
CA ALA A 141 7.82 -8.31 -9.06
C ALA A 141 9.14 -8.96 -8.61
N SER A 142 9.11 -9.82 -7.58
CA SER A 142 10.31 -10.55 -7.12
C SER A 142 10.80 -11.54 -8.16
N ILE A 143 9.91 -12.29 -8.81
CA ILE A 143 10.26 -13.19 -9.91
C ILE A 143 10.82 -12.39 -11.10
N ALA A 144 10.19 -11.26 -11.44
CA ALA A 144 10.68 -10.37 -12.48
C ALA A 144 12.08 -9.81 -12.17
N TYR A 145 12.35 -9.45 -10.90
CA TYR A 145 13.67 -8.99 -10.48
C TYR A 145 14.74 -10.06 -10.63
N LEU A 146 14.42 -11.32 -10.34
CA LEU A 146 15.35 -12.43 -10.40
C LEU A 146 15.68 -12.89 -11.84
N HIS A 147 14.70 -12.81 -12.75
CA HIS A 147 14.82 -13.46 -14.08
C HIS A 147 14.84 -12.48 -15.25
N LEU A 148 14.33 -11.27 -15.10
CA LEU A 148 14.29 -10.31 -16.19
C LEU A 148 15.41 -9.27 -16.06
N SER A 149 15.99 -8.91 -17.20
CA SER A 149 16.86 -7.74 -17.29
C SER A 149 16.10 -6.47 -16.91
N LYS A 150 16.83 -5.39 -16.65
CA LYS A 150 16.21 -4.09 -16.33
C LYS A 150 15.21 -3.65 -17.40
N ASN A 151 15.56 -3.79 -18.69
CA ASN A 151 14.66 -3.48 -19.79
C ASN A 151 13.46 -4.43 -19.85
N GLY A 152 13.65 -5.71 -19.56
CA GLY A 152 12.57 -6.69 -19.47
C GLY A 152 11.54 -6.33 -18.38
N ARG A 153 11.98 -5.78 -17.25
CA ARG A 153 11.08 -5.30 -16.19
C ARG A 153 10.30 -4.06 -16.61
N TYR A 154 10.89 -3.14 -17.38
CA TYR A 154 10.16 -2.00 -17.96
C TYR A 154 9.11 -2.46 -18.97
N VAL A 155 9.45 -3.44 -19.82
CA VAL A 155 8.49 -4.04 -20.76
C VAL A 155 7.37 -4.73 -20.02
N LEU A 156 7.66 -5.48 -18.95
CA LEU A 156 6.63 -6.12 -18.12
C LEU A 156 5.71 -5.09 -17.47
N PHE A 157 6.26 -4.00 -16.93
CA PHE A 157 5.47 -2.90 -16.36
C PHE A 157 4.50 -2.31 -17.39
N ALA A 158 5.01 -1.96 -18.58
CA ALA A 158 4.18 -1.44 -19.66
C ALA A 158 3.13 -2.46 -20.14
N ALA A 159 3.52 -3.74 -20.26
CA ALA A 159 2.61 -4.81 -20.62
C ALA A 159 1.48 -5.00 -19.62
N CYS A 160 1.77 -4.97 -18.29
CA CYS A 160 0.76 -5.03 -17.26
C CYS A 160 -0.29 -3.90 -17.42
N LEU A 161 0.17 -2.67 -17.68
CA LEU A 161 -0.73 -1.54 -17.85
C LEU A 161 -1.56 -1.64 -19.13
N VAL A 162 -0.92 -1.94 -20.28
CA VAL A 162 -1.61 -1.98 -21.58
C VAL A 162 -2.56 -3.17 -21.67
N VAL A 163 -2.10 -4.38 -21.27
CA VAL A 163 -2.94 -5.58 -21.29
C VAL A 163 -4.15 -5.41 -20.39
N TYR A 164 -3.95 -4.84 -19.19
CA TYR A 164 -5.06 -4.60 -18.27
C TYR A 164 -6.07 -3.57 -18.83
N ALA A 165 -5.59 -2.47 -19.40
CA ALA A 165 -6.47 -1.48 -20.04
C ALA A 165 -7.28 -2.10 -21.22
N VAL A 166 -6.64 -2.97 -22.02
CA VAL A 166 -7.30 -3.69 -23.11
C VAL A 166 -8.37 -4.65 -22.55
N LEU A 167 -8.04 -5.42 -21.49
CA LEU A 167 -8.99 -6.32 -20.85
C LEU A 167 -10.18 -5.59 -20.22
N LEU A 168 -10.02 -4.34 -19.79
CA LEU A 168 -11.12 -3.51 -19.29
C LEU A 168 -11.97 -2.90 -20.39
N ALA A 169 -11.47 -2.76 -21.62
CA ALA A 169 -12.13 -1.99 -22.70
C ALA A 169 -12.72 -2.84 -23.83
N VAL A 170 -12.16 -4.04 -24.09
CA VAL A 170 -12.44 -4.81 -25.31
C VAL A 170 -13.43 -5.95 -25.13
N PRO A 171 -13.34 -6.80 -24.06
CA PRO A 171 -14.16 -7.99 -23.95
C PRO A 171 -15.64 -7.68 -23.81
N HIS A 172 -16.48 -8.67 -24.18
CA HIS A 172 -17.91 -8.65 -23.91
C HIS A 172 -18.20 -9.28 -22.55
N VAL A 173 -19.05 -8.63 -21.77
CA VAL A 173 -19.57 -9.12 -20.48
C VAL A 173 -20.95 -9.70 -20.73
N PRO A 174 -21.20 -10.99 -20.45
CA PRO A 174 -22.50 -11.62 -20.63
C PRO A 174 -23.60 -10.83 -19.91
N GLY A 175 -24.71 -10.57 -20.63
CA GLY A 175 -25.84 -9.81 -20.09
C GLY A 175 -25.69 -8.28 -20.09
N VAL A 176 -24.47 -7.76 -20.36
CA VAL A 176 -24.18 -6.30 -20.37
C VAL A 176 -23.81 -5.81 -21.78
N GLY A 177 -23.05 -6.61 -22.54
CA GLY A 177 -22.49 -6.23 -23.83
C GLY A 177 -20.99 -5.91 -23.73
N LYS A 178 -20.52 -4.87 -24.43
CA LYS A 178 -19.13 -4.44 -24.36
C LYS A 178 -18.80 -3.98 -22.95
N SER A 179 -17.65 -4.40 -22.43
CA SER A 179 -17.14 -3.95 -21.13
C SER A 179 -17.02 -2.43 -21.06
N VAL A 180 -17.52 -1.84 -20.01
CA VAL A 180 -17.42 -0.41 -19.69
C VAL A 180 -16.87 -0.25 -18.28
N LEU A 181 -16.17 0.87 -18.02
CA LEU A 181 -15.54 1.16 -16.73
C LEU A 181 -16.56 1.66 -15.68
N LEU A 182 -17.71 0.96 -15.57
CA LEU A 182 -18.78 1.25 -14.62
C LEU A 182 -18.90 0.12 -13.57
N PRO A 183 -19.52 0.39 -12.42
CA PRO A 183 -19.83 -0.64 -11.43
C PRO A 183 -20.60 -1.80 -12.07
N ASP A 184 -20.23 -3.03 -11.73
CA ASP A 184 -20.90 -4.27 -12.18
C ASP A 184 -20.94 -4.53 -13.69
N GLN A 185 -20.41 -3.61 -14.52
CA GLN A 185 -20.47 -3.70 -15.98
C GLN A 185 -19.10 -3.87 -16.65
N ASN A 186 -18.06 -4.05 -15.84
CA ASN A 186 -16.69 -4.20 -16.31
C ASN A 186 -16.25 -5.68 -16.33
N PHE A 187 -15.33 -5.99 -17.24
CA PHE A 187 -14.84 -7.36 -17.41
C PHE A 187 -14.08 -7.89 -16.19
N ALA A 188 -13.46 -7.02 -15.40
CA ALA A 188 -12.71 -7.46 -14.22
C ALA A 188 -13.63 -8.02 -13.13
N ILE A 189 -14.75 -7.33 -12.82
CA ILE A 189 -15.72 -7.84 -11.84
C ILE A 189 -16.41 -9.12 -12.35
N TYR A 190 -16.64 -9.22 -13.68
CA TYR A 190 -17.18 -10.45 -14.27
C TYR A 190 -16.24 -11.65 -14.03
N VAL A 191 -14.94 -11.46 -14.25
CA VAL A 191 -13.93 -12.51 -14.01
C VAL A 191 -13.85 -12.87 -12.53
N ASP A 192 -13.89 -11.90 -11.64
CA ASP A 192 -13.88 -12.13 -10.20
C ASP A 192 -15.09 -12.98 -9.77
N ARG A 193 -16.30 -12.63 -10.21
CA ARG A 193 -17.52 -13.40 -9.93
C ARG A 193 -17.50 -14.79 -10.56
N LEU A 194 -16.94 -14.93 -11.76
CA LEU A 194 -16.82 -16.21 -12.44
C LEU A 194 -15.88 -17.18 -11.69
N ILE A 195 -14.74 -16.67 -11.19
CA ILE A 195 -13.70 -17.51 -10.57
C ILE A 195 -13.96 -17.70 -9.08
N MET A 196 -14.30 -16.64 -8.34
CA MET A 196 -14.51 -16.72 -6.89
C MET A 196 -15.93 -17.15 -6.51
N GLY A 197 -16.90 -16.95 -7.41
CA GLY A 197 -18.30 -17.32 -7.18
C GLY A 197 -18.83 -16.71 -5.87
N ARG A 198 -19.35 -17.54 -4.98
CA ARG A 198 -19.88 -17.11 -3.68
C ARG A 198 -18.85 -16.54 -2.71
N PHE A 199 -17.56 -16.71 -3.00
CA PHE A 199 -16.46 -16.22 -2.17
C PHE A 199 -15.94 -14.83 -2.60
N GLU A 200 -16.60 -14.21 -3.57
CA GLU A 200 -16.37 -12.81 -3.94
C GLU A 200 -16.89 -11.89 -2.80
N ASP A 201 -16.22 -10.77 -2.58
CA ASP A 201 -16.40 -9.96 -1.36
C ASP A 201 -17.67 -9.08 -1.36
N GLY A 202 -18.49 -9.12 -2.43
CA GLY A 202 -19.70 -8.31 -2.58
C GLY A 202 -19.45 -6.83 -2.75
N THR A 203 -18.20 -6.41 -2.73
CA THR A 203 -17.81 -5.02 -3.01
C THR A 203 -17.63 -4.84 -4.52
N GLN A 204 -17.51 -3.64 -4.99
CA GLN A 204 -17.22 -3.39 -6.41
C GLN A 204 -15.73 -3.33 -6.69
N TYR A 205 -14.88 -3.71 -5.72
CA TYR A 205 -13.45 -3.87 -5.93
C TYR A 205 -13.17 -5.09 -6.80
N THR A 206 -12.14 -5.00 -7.63
CA THR A 206 -11.68 -6.11 -8.46
C THR A 206 -10.30 -6.58 -8.04
N TRP A 207 -10.07 -7.88 -8.12
CA TRP A 207 -8.90 -8.50 -7.48
C TRP A 207 -8.05 -9.30 -8.46
N ILE A 208 -8.66 -10.22 -9.25
CA ILE A 208 -7.91 -11.16 -10.08
C ILE A 208 -7.20 -10.45 -11.22
N LEU A 209 -7.95 -9.76 -12.09
CA LEU A 209 -7.34 -9.02 -13.18
C LEU A 209 -6.61 -7.78 -12.71
N SER A 210 -7.05 -7.15 -11.62
CA SER A 210 -6.33 -6.06 -10.95
C SER A 210 -4.95 -6.48 -10.43
N GLY A 211 -4.68 -7.79 -10.31
CA GLY A 211 -3.35 -8.34 -10.06
C GLY A 211 -2.28 -7.83 -11.02
N LEU A 212 -2.63 -7.52 -12.28
CA LEU A 212 -1.73 -6.84 -13.22
C LEU A 212 -1.40 -5.42 -12.75
N GLY A 213 -2.39 -4.66 -12.30
CA GLY A 213 -2.21 -3.33 -11.74
C GLY A 213 -1.42 -3.34 -10.42
N PHE A 214 -1.69 -4.32 -9.53
CA PHE A 214 -0.91 -4.51 -8.30
C PHE A 214 0.55 -4.80 -8.62
N THR A 215 0.80 -5.68 -9.60
CA THR A 215 2.16 -6.00 -10.08
C THR A 215 2.86 -4.76 -10.64
N ALA A 216 2.18 -3.96 -11.47
CA ALA A 216 2.73 -2.72 -12.00
C ALA A 216 3.06 -1.72 -10.88
N THR A 217 2.19 -1.55 -9.88
CA THR A 217 2.45 -0.67 -8.73
C THR A 217 3.69 -1.12 -7.95
N VAL A 218 3.85 -2.43 -7.68
CA VAL A 218 5.02 -2.96 -6.99
C VAL A 218 6.28 -2.82 -7.85
N LEU A 219 6.20 -3.05 -9.17
CA LEU A 219 7.32 -2.83 -10.11
C LEU A 219 7.75 -1.36 -10.14
N SER A 220 6.81 -0.41 -10.09
CA SER A 220 7.15 1.01 -10.01
C SER A 220 7.97 1.32 -8.75
N GLY A 221 7.59 0.75 -7.61
CA GLY A 221 8.37 0.82 -6.38
C GLY A 221 9.74 0.16 -6.50
N LEU A 222 9.81 -1.00 -7.15
CA LEU A 222 11.08 -1.70 -7.40
C LEU A 222 12.05 -0.80 -8.18
N PHE A 223 11.59 -0.09 -9.21
CA PHE A 223 12.42 0.86 -9.96
C PHE A 223 12.91 2.01 -9.08
N ALA A 224 12.07 2.51 -8.16
CA ALA A 224 12.51 3.51 -7.18
C ALA A 224 13.60 2.96 -6.26
N GLY A 225 13.46 1.71 -5.80
CA GLY A 225 14.48 1.01 -5.01
C GLY A 225 15.81 0.84 -5.73
N GLU A 226 15.77 0.44 -7.02
CA GLU A 226 16.97 0.33 -7.87
C GLU A 226 17.65 1.71 -8.09
N LEU A 227 16.84 2.77 -8.23
CA LEU A 227 17.36 4.12 -8.35
C LEU A 227 18.08 4.57 -7.06
N ILE A 228 17.55 4.24 -5.91
CA ILE A 228 18.18 4.53 -4.61
C ILE A 228 19.47 3.71 -4.40
N GLN A 229 19.54 2.49 -4.93
CA GLN A 229 20.74 1.65 -4.89
C GLN A 229 21.83 2.08 -5.89
N SER A 230 21.49 2.95 -6.84
CA SER A 230 22.46 3.38 -7.85
C SER A 230 23.64 4.17 -7.24
N GLU A 231 24.77 4.19 -7.94
CA GLU A 231 25.97 4.93 -7.53
C GLU A 231 25.86 6.46 -7.72
N MET A 232 24.68 6.94 -8.08
CA MET A 232 24.44 8.39 -8.26
C MET A 232 24.52 9.13 -6.93
N LYS A 233 24.90 10.41 -6.99
CA LYS A 233 24.84 11.31 -5.83
C LYS A 233 23.40 11.37 -5.29
N ARG A 234 23.24 11.38 -3.97
CA ARG A 234 21.93 11.34 -3.29
C ARG A 234 20.98 12.45 -3.78
N GLU A 235 21.51 13.65 -4.02
CA GLU A 235 20.72 14.78 -4.55
C GLU A 235 20.16 14.48 -5.95
N LYS A 236 20.96 13.83 -6.80
CA LYS A 236 20.51 13.42 -8.14
C LYS A 236 19.45 12.32 -8.05
N VAL A 237 19.60 11.36 -7.13
CA VAL A 237 18.59 10.34 -6.87
C VAL A 237 17.27 11.00 -6.47
N ALA A 238 17.28 11.94 -5.51
CA ALA A 238 16.09 12.67 -5.09
C ALA A 238 15.42 13.40 -6.26
N LEU A 239 16.21 14.06 -7.11
CA LEU A 239 15.70 14.76 -8.29
C LEU A 239 15.06 13.79 -9.29
N HIS A 240 15.69 12.65 -9.59
CA HIS A 240 15.11 11.66 -10.51
C HIS A 240 13.83 11.03 -9.95
N LEU A 241 13.78 10.75 -8.64
CA LEU A 241 12.55 10.29 -8.00
C LEU A 241 11.42 11.34 -8.19
N LEU A 242 11.71 12.62 -7.98
CA LEU A 242 10.74 13.69 -8.19
C LEU A 242 10.30 13.78 -9.66
N LEU A 243 11.23 13.75 -10.60
CA LEU A 243 10.92 13.83 -12.04
C LEU A 243 10.09 12.66 -12.53
N TYR A 244 10.43 11.42 -12.10
CA TYR A 244 9.62 10.24 -12.43
C TYR A 244 8.23 10.30 -11.77
N GLY A 245 8.15 10.86 -10.57
CA GLY A 245 6.88 11.11 -9.91
C GLY A 245 5.99 12.07 -10.68
N LEU A 246 6.52 13.23 -11.07
CA LEU A 246 5.79 14.22 -11.87
C LEU A 246 5.38 13.66 -13.24
N ALA A 247 6.29 12.94 -13.91
CA ALA A 247 5.96 12.27 -15.17
C ALA A 247 4.84 11.25 -15.01
N GLY A 248 4.86 10.44 -13.94
CA GLY A 248 3.80 9.47 -13.64
C GLY A 248 2.45 10.15 -13.39
N ILE A 249 2.43 11.25 -12.65
CA ILE A 249 1.22 12.04 -12.40
C ILE A 249 0.66 12.57 -13.74
N VAL A 250 1.49 13.22 -14.56
CA VAL A 250 1.06 13.77 -15.84
C VAL A 250 0.55 12.68 -16.77
N LEU A 251 1.28 11.58 -16.92
CA LEU A 251 0.88 10.46 -17.77
C LEU A 251 -0.42 9.81 -17.27
N GLY A 252 -0.59 9.67 -15.95
CA GLY A 252 -1.83 9.15 -15.35
C GLY A 252 -3.03 10.05 -15.61
N LEU A 253 -2.87 11.37 -15.47
CA LEU A 253 -3.93 12.34 -15.76
C LEU A 253 -4.27 12.38 -17.26
N VAL A 254 -3.28 12.41 -18.14
CA VAL A 254 -3.48 12.41 -19.58
C VAL A 254 -4.18 11.13 -20.02
N TRP A 255 -3.72 9.96 -19.55
CA TRP A 255 -4.42 8.70 -19.85
C TRP A 255 -5.83 8.65 -19.24
N GLY A 256 -6.01 9.28 -18.07
CA GLY A 256 -7.30 9.40 -17.38
C GLY A 256 -8.41 10.08 -18.19
N ILE A 257 -8.09 10.85 -19.24
CA ILE A 257 -9.07 11.52 -20.11
C ILE A 257 -9.97 10.49 -20.83
N TRP A 258 -9.41 9.36 -21.26
CA TRP A 258 -10.15 8.31 -21.97
C TRP A 258 -10.15 6.94 -21.28
N HIS A 259 -9.34 6.76 -20.25
CA HIS A 259 -9.31 5.60 -19.37
C HIS A 259 -9.37 6.09 -17.92
N PRO A 260 -10.57 6.38 -17.37
CA PRO A 260 -10.77 7.08 -16.12
C PRO A 260 -9.99 6.50 -14.93
N ILE A 261 -9.61 7.39 -14.00
CA ILE A 261 -8.98 7.01 -12.74
C ILE A 261 -10.05 6.40 -11.83
N VAL A 262 -9.97 5.08 -11.63
CA VAL A 262 -10.90 4.31 -10.78
C VAL A 262 -10.10 3.40 -9.87
N LYS A 263 -10.09 3.68 -8.56
CA LYS A 263 -9.39 2.88 -7.57
C LYS A 263 -9.96 1.47 -7.47
N LYS A 264 -11.29 1.32 -7.46
CA LYS A 264 -11.94 0.02 -7.29
C LYS A 264 -11.58 -0.97 -8.42
N LEU A 265 -11.30 -0.47 -9.62
CA LEU A 265 -10.78 -1.24 -10.74
C LEU A 265 -9.25 -1.31 -10.77
N TRP A 266 -8.56 -0.49 -9.98
CA TRP A 266 -7.11 -0.32 -10.07
C TRP A 266 -6.66 0.00 -11.50
N SER A 267 -7.40 0.90 -12.19
CA SER A 267 -7.21 1.21 -13.61
C SER A 267 -5.77 1.62 -13.93
N SER A 268 -5.33 1.41 -15.16
CA SER A 268 -3.94 1.69 -15.56
C SER A 268 -3.57 3.17 -15.38
N SER A 269 -4.52 4.08 -15.61
CA SER A 269 -4.37 5.52 -15.31
C SER A 269 -4.22 5.76 -13.80
N PHE A 270 -4.99 5.05 -12.95
CA PHE A 270 -4.87 5.10 -11.51
C PHE A 270 -3.48 4.61 -11.05
N VAL A 271 -2.96 3.52 -11.64
CA VAL A 271 -1.62 3.01 -11.31
C VAL A 271 -0.54 4.05 -11.61
N LEU A 272 -0.57 4.68 -12.78
CA LEU A 272 0.42 5.72 -13.13
C LEU A 272 0.30 6.94 -12.23
N PHE A 273 -0.91 7.43 -12.01
CA PHE A 273 -1.17 8.60 -11.20
C PHE A 273 -0.76 8.38 -9.74
N SER A 274 -1.22 7.29 -9.12
CA SER A 274 -0.91 6.97 -7.73
C SER A 274 0.57 6.62 -7.52
N SER A 275 1.18 5.85 -8.43
CA SER A 275 2.63 5.60 -8.38
C SER A 275 3.43 6.89 -8.51
N GLY A 276 2.99 7.83 -9.36
CA GLY A 276 3.60 9.14 -9.48
C GLY A 276 3.61 9.91 -8.16
N ILE A 277 2.48 9.92 -7.44
CA ILE A 277 2.40 10.53 -6.10
C ILE A 277 3.32 9.78 -5.11
N CYS A 278 3.37 8.44 -5.16
CA CYS A 278 4.28 7.66 -4.31
C CYS A 278 5.75 8.04 -4.53
N TYR A 279 6.18 8.24 -5.78
CA TYR A 279 7.51 8.72 -6.12
C TYR A 279 7.79 10.11 -5.54
N VAL A 280 6.85 11.05 -5.65
CA VAL A 280 6.98 12.41 -5.08
C VAL A 280 7.12 12.34 -3.56
N LEU A 281 6.30 11.54 -2.89
CA LEU A 281 6.39 11.32 -1.44
C LEU A 281 7.75 10.71 -1.06
N LEU A 282 8.19 9.68 -1.79
CA LEU A 282 9.50 9.07 -1.55
C LEU A 282 10.64 10.06 -1.80
N ALA A 283 10.55 10.87 -2.85
CA ALA A 283 11.55 11.94 -3.14
C ALA A 283 11.64 12.92 -1.98
N LEU A 284 10.50 13.37 -1.43
CA LEU A 284 10.43 14.29 -0.30
C LEU A 284 11.07 13.67 0.96
N PHE A 285 10.67 12.45 1.32
CA PHE A 285 11.22 11.75 2.49
C PHE A 285 12.72 11.47 2.32
N TYR A 286 13.14 11.02 1.15
CA TYR A 286 14.54 10.75 0.84
C TYR A 286 15.38 12.02 0.90
N TRP A 287 14.88 13.12 0.33
CA TRP A 287 15.58 14.42 0.35
C TRP A 287 15.72 14.95 1.78
N LEU A 288 14.65 14.92 2.58
CA LEU A 288 14.70 15.42 3.97
C LEU A 288 15.57 14.55 4.87
N ILE A 289 15.45 13.21 4.77
CA ILE A 289 16.05 12.28 5.73
C ILE A 289 17.46 11.85 5.31
N ASP A 290 17.65 11.45 4.02
CA ASP A 290 18.89 10.84 3.57
C ASP A 290 19.83 11.84 2.89
N VAL A 291 19.30 12.94 2.30
CA VAL A 291 20.11 14.02 1.71
C VAL A 291 20.42 15.10 2.75
N LYS A 292 19.39 15.70 3.37
CA LYS A 292 19.55 16.79 4.34
C LYS A 292 19.88 16.32 5.75
N GLY A 293 19.67 15.07 6.08
CA GLY A 293 19.99 14.49 7.39
C GLY A 293 18.99 14.84 8.50
N TYR A 294 17.81 15.36 8.18
CA TYR A 294 16.76 15.66 9.17
C TYR A 294 16.06 14.40 9.64
N ARG A 295 16.67 13.66 10.57
CA ARG A 295 16.23 12.31 10.99
C ARG A 295 15.37 12.30 12.25
N LYS A 296 15.41 13.33 13.10
CA LYS A 296 14.75 13.32 14.42
C LYS A 296 13.24 13.17 14.34
N TRP A 297 12.58 13.93 13.47
CA TRP A 297 11.13 13.88 13.28
C TRP A 297 10.65 12.55 12.68
N ALA A 298 11.47 11.96 11.83
CA ALA A 298 11.15 10.71 11.16
C ALA A 298 11.29 9.48 12.07
N PHE A 299 11.88 9.64 13.27
CA PHE A 299 12.04 8.54 14.22
C PHE A 299 10.71 7.95 14.67
N PHE A 300 9.74 8.80 14.95
CA PHE A 300 8.37 8.38 15.30
C PHE A 300 7.76 7.48 14.20
N LEU A 301 7.84 7.90 12.96
CA LEU A 301 7.37 7.14 11.81
C LEU A 301 8.15 5.84 11.60
N LYS A 302 9.47 5.88 11.76
CA LYS A 302 10.32 4.69 11.67
C LYS A 302 9.88 3.60 12.66
N VAL A 303 9.53 3.95 13.89
CA VAL A 303 9.05 2.98 14.90
C VAL A 303 7.83 2.22 14.39
N ILE A 304 6.86 2.94 13.81
CA ILE A 304 5.65 2.35 13.22
C ILE A 304 6.03 1.48 12.00
N GLY A 305 6.83 2.03 11.08
CA GLY A 305 7.19 1.36 9.81
C GLY A 305 7.97 0.06 9.99
N MET A 306 8.68 -0.10 11.10
CA MET A 306 9.47 -1.32 11.37
C MET A 306 8.61 -2.55 11.67
N ASN A 307 7.38 -2.37 12.13
CA ASN A 307 6.40 -3.42 12.40
C ASN A 307 5.05 -3.13 11.70
N ALA A 308 5.09 -2.58 10.48
CA ALA A 308 3.92 -2.11 9.74
C ALA A 308 2.82 -3.17 9.57
N ILE A 309 3.17 -4.41 9.19
CA ILE A 309 2.20 -5.49 9.01
C ILE A 309 1.52 -5.85 10.33
N PHE A 310 2.28 -5.90 11.43
CA PHE A 310 1.71 -6.12 12.77
C PHE A 310 0.74 -4.99 13.14
N ALA A 311 1.14 -3.73 12.93
CA ALA A 311 0.29 -2.57 13.21
C ALA A 311 -1.00 -2.62 12.39
N TYR A 312 -0.91 -2.98 11.09
CA TYR A 312 -2.07 -3.15 10.21
C TYR A 312 -3.01 -4.25 10.70
N VAL A 313 -2.49 -5.43 11.00
CA VAL A 313 -3.32 -6.56 11.46
C VAL A 313 -4.00 -6.22 12.78
N VAL A 314 -3.26 -5.72 13.77
CA VAL A 314 -3.82 -5.38 15.09
C VAL A 314 -4.89 -4.30 14.98
N SER A 315 -4.67 -3.24 14.20
CA SER A 315 -5.64 -2.15 14.06
C SER A 315 -6.94 -2.55 13.34
N ASN A 316 -6.92 -3.65 12.59
CA ASN A 316 -8.10 -4.17 11.89
C ASN A 316 -8.77 -5.35 12.61
N THR A 317 -8.11 -5.96 13.60
CA THR A 317 -8.66 -7.10 14.35
C THR A 317 -9.03 -6.76 15.78
N ILE A 318 -8.42 -5.72 16.35
CA ILE A 318 -8.66 -5.27 17.73
C ILE A 318 -9.20 -3.84 17.70
N ASP A 319 -10.34 -3.62 18.32
CA ASP A 319 -10.91 -2.28 18.47
C ASP A 319 -10.20 -1.51 19.60
N LEU A 320 -9.03 -0.95 19.27
CA LEU A 320 -8.22 -0.17 20.21
C LEU A 320 -8.90 1.12 20.69
N PRO A 321 -9.67 1.86 19.87
CA PRO A 321 -10.52 2.94 20.33
C PRO A 321 -11.51 2.52 21.41
N ALA A 322 -12.16 1.37 21.30
CA ALA A 322 -13.08 0.89 22.35
C ALA A 322 -12.36 0.60 23.68
N ILE A 323 -11.10 0.08 23.62
CA ILE A 323 -10.27 -0.06 24.81
C ILE A 323 -9.98 1.32 25.43
N SER A 324 -9.64 2.30 24.59
CA SER A 324 -9.39 3.68 25.04
C SER A 324 -10.64 4.33 25.61
N GLU A 325 -11.81 4.06 25.05
CA GLU A 325 -13.11 4.55 25.55
C GLU A 325 -13.36 4.10 26.99
N ASN A 326 -13.13 2.82 27.28
CA ASN A 326 -13.25 2.30 28.65
C ASN A 326 -12.31 2.98 29.66
N LEU A 327 -11.15 3.45 29.20
CA LEU A 327 -10.18 4.14 30.05
C LEU A 327 -10.48 5.64 30.21
N LEU A 328 -11.13 6.25 29.23
CA LEU A 328 -11.31 7.70 29.10
C LEU A 328 -12.79 8.13 29.16
N PHE A 329 -13.73 7.23 29.54
CA PHE A 329 -15.15 7.52 29.47
C PHE A 329 -15.55 8.78 30.25
N GLY A 330 -14.88 9.07 31.35
CA GLY A 330 -15.14 10.29 32.15
C GLY A 330 -14.76 11.60 31.45
N LEU A 331 -14.00 11.56 30.36
CA LEU A 331 -13.66 12.75 29.57
C LEU A 331 -14.78 13.21 28.64
N GLU A 332 -15.74 12.34 28.31
CA GLU A 332 -16.83 12.65 27.39
C GLU A 332 -17.55 13.94 27.75
N GLN A 333 -17.90 14.12 29.05
CA GLN A 333 -18.58 15.30 29.57
C GLN A 333 -17.79 16.61 29.40
N TYR A 334 -16.46 16.55 29.25
CA TYR A 334 -15.60 17.74 29.10
C TYR A 334 -15.26 18.05 27.65
N VAL A 335 -15.14 17.02 26.78
CA VAL A 335 -14.71 17.18 25.40
C VAL A 335 -15.87 17.16 24.40
N GLY A 336 -17.07 16.74 24.82
CA GLY A 336 -18.27 16.73 23.99
C GLY A 336 -18.07 16.01 22.66
N ASN A 337 -18.44 16.65 21.56
CA ASN A 337 -18.37 16.07 20.21
C ASN A 337 -16.95 15.67 19.75
N TYR A 338 -15.90 16.13 20.44
CA TYR A 338 -14.52 15.69 20.15
C TYR A 338 -14.19 14.33 20.79
N TYR A 339 -15.10 13.71 21.54
CA TYR A 339 -14.83 12.47 22.26
C TYR A 339 -14.38 11.34 21.34
N TYR A 340 -14.96 11.22 20.15
CA TYR A 340 -14.52 10.25 19.15
C TYR A 340 -13.04 10.45 18.73
N MET A 341 -12.58 11.70 18.58
CA MET A 341 -11.18 12.01 18.29
C MET A 341 -10.27 11.62 19.46
N VAL A 342 -10.71 11.87 20.70
CA VAL A 342 -9.96 11.55 21.92
C VAL A 342 -9.79 10.05 22.06
N THR A 343 -10.85 9.25 21.89
CA THR A 343 -10.79 7.77 21.96
C THR A 343 -9.96 7.17 20.84
N ALA A 344 -10.07 7.69 19.61
CA ALA A 344 -9.23 7.29 18.48
C ALA A 344 -7.75 7.58 18.77
N THR A 345 -7.43 8.74 19.35
CA THR A 345 -6.06 9.12 19.73
C THR A 345 -5.52 8.21 20.84
N GLY A 346 -6.33 7.91 21.84
CA GLY A 346 -5.95 6.99 22.92
C GLY A 346 -5.66 5.57 22.39
N GLY A 347 -6.53 5.04 21.49
CA GLY A 347 -6.31 3.76 20.83
C GLY A 347 -5.00 3.74 20.01
N PHE A 348 -4.70 4.83 19.29
CA PHE A 348 -3.44 4.97 18.58
C PHE A 348 -2.23 5.01 19.53
N ILE A 349 -2.32 5.73 20.67
CA ILE A 349 -1.25 5.78 21.66
C ILE A 349 -0.97 4.39 22.23
N ILE A 350 -2.01 3.60 22.54
CA ILE A 350 -1.86 2.20 23.01
C ILE A 350 -1.06 1.40 22.00
N LEU A 351 -1.44 1.43 20.72
CA LEU A 351 -0.70 0.71 19.67
C LEU A 351 0.73 1.22 19.52
N TYR A 352 0.93 2.54 19.53
CA TYR A 352 2.26 3.13 19.41
C TYR A 352 3.20 2.69 20.54
N LEU A 353 2.71 2.62 21.78
CA LEU A 353 3.49 2.15 22.94
C LEU A 353 3.93 0.69 22.75
N VAL A 354 3.05 -0.17 22.21
CA VAL A 354 3.42 -1.57 21.87
C VAL A 354 4.50 -1.60 20.78
N LEU A 355 4.34 -0.81 19.71
CA LEU A 355 5.33 -0.72 18.64
C LEU A 355 6.66 -0.16 19.12
N TRP A 356 6.64 0.83 20.02
CA TRP A 356 7.82 1.40 20.63
C TRP A 356 8.54 0.38 21.54
N TYR A 357 7.79 -0.40 22.32
CA TYR A 357 8.32 -1.50 23.12
C TYR A 357 9.01 -2.54 22.23
N PHE A 358 8.39 -2.95 21.12
CA PHE A 358 9.00 -3.85 20.15
C PHE A 358 10.29 -3.26 19.54
N TYR A 359 10.25 -1.97 19.19
CA TYR A 359 11.42 -1.27 18.66
C TYR A 359 12.58 -1.29 19.69
N ARG A 360 12.30 -0.96 20.94
CA ARG A 360 13.30 -0.92 22.01
C ARG A 360 13.93 -2.30 22.26
N ASN A 361 13.13 -3.35 22.24
CA ASN A 361 13.57 -4.73 22.42
C ASN A 361 14.06 -5.39 21.12
N ARG A 362 14.22 -4.65 20.03
CA ARG A 362 14.66 -5.16 18.71
C ARG A 362 13.79 -6.31 18.18
N THR A 363 12.54 -6.38 18.59
CA THR A 363 11.55 -7.37 18.14
C THR A 363 10.90 -6.86 16.85
N PHE A 364 11.22 -7.51 15.74
CA PHE A 364 10.66 -7.16 14.43
C PHE A 364 9.92 -8.36 13.86
N ILE A 365 8.59 -8.23 13.77
CA ILE A 365 7.74 -9.26 13.18
C ILE A 365 7.92 -9.18 11.66
N LYS A 366 8.66 -10.14 11.13
CA LYS A 366 8.95 -10.25 9.70
C LYS A 366 8.06 -11.33 9.09
N VAL A 367 7.31 -10.95 8.09
CA VAL A 367 6.54 -11.83 7.22
C VAL A 367 7.30 -12.05 5.92
#